data_96df362d7a931f732cc36f700783e702
#
_entry.id   96df362d7a931f732cc36f700783e702
#
_cell.length_a   1.000
_cell.length_b   1.000
_cell.length_c   1.000
_cell.angle_alpha   90.00
_cell.angle_beta   90.00
_cell.angle_gamma   90.00
#
_symmetry.space_group_name_H-M   'P 1'
#
loop_
_entity.id
_entity.type
_entity.pdbx_description
1 polymer ?
#
loop_
_entity_poly.entity_id
_entity_poly.type
_entity_poly.pdbx_seq_one_letter_code
_entity_poly.pdbx_strand_id
1 'polypeptide(L)'
;MGVSGDTEGNPGCSGITNGNGTFYSMSSTRFRDIKDGTTNTLVVGERGIPSDWGWGWYLCGGTECEHYISTERGLSRGQNVPSWQGTLRRFWSWHDGGLHFILGDGSVRFFSYNMDFTTYRDMSTINGNEVVSF
;
A
#
# COMPACT_ATOMS: atom_id res chain seq x y z
N MET A 1 -0.39 -0.15 -6.83
CA MET A 1 -0.92 1.01 -6.09
C MET A 1 0.14 1.61 -5.18
N GLY A 2 0.13 2.93 -5.01
CA GLY A 2 1.01 3.61 -4.08
C GLY A 2 0.71 3.28 -2.62
N VAL A 3 1.73 3.37 -1.76
CA VAL A 3 1.62 3.14 -0.31
C VAL A 3 1.47 4.48 0.41
N SER A 4 0.35 4.66 1.14
CA SER A 4 0.04 5.91 1.83
C SER A 4 0.46 5.96 3.29
N GLY A 5 1.05 4.87 3.79
CA GLY A 5 1.47 4.73 5.17
C GLY A 5 0.66 3.70 5.94
N ASP A 6 0.77 3.72 7.25
CA ASP A 6 0.24 2.71 8.15
C ASP A 6 -1.19 2.99 8.66
N THR A 7 -1.74 4.16 8.36
CA THR A 7 -3.07 4.56 8.79
C THR A 7 -3.98 4.96 7.63
N GLU A 8 -5.24 4.53 7.68
CA GLU A 8 -6.28 5.08 6.81
C GLU A 8 -6.67 6.48 7.30
N GLY A 9 -6.34 7.49 6.51
CA GLY A 9 -7.07 8.75 6.65
C GLY A 9 -8.50 8.54 6.15
N ASN A 10 -9.46 9.12 6.72
CA ASN A 10 -10.90 9.16 6.46
C ASN A 10 -11.50 7.94 5.69
N PRO A 11 -12.39 7.16 6.30
CA PRO A 11 -12.97 5.92 5.74
C PRO A 11 -13.85 6.12 4.49
N GLY A 12 -13.98 7.32 3.99
CA GLY A 12 -14.89 7.67 2.89
C GLY A 12 -14.25 7.85 1.52
N CYS A 13 -13.05 7.33 1.24
CA CYS A 13 -12.34 7.53 -0.04
C CYS A 13 -12.16 9.00 -0.46
N SER A 14 -12.30 9.93 0.45
CA SER A 14 -12.10 11.36 0.19
C SER A 14 -10.61 11.77 0.13
N GLY A 15 -9.75 10.82 -0.14
CA GLY A 15 -8.31 11.02 -0.25
C GLY A 15 -7.61 11.07 1.11
N ILE A 16 -6.53 10.32 1.25
CA ILE A 16 -5.63 10.45 2.40
C ILE A 16 -4.81 11.72 2.18
N THR A 17 -5.10 12.76 2.94
CA THR A 17 -4.41 14.06 2.82
C THR A 17 -3.20 14.20 3.72
N ASN A 18 -3.10 13.35 4.74
CA ASN A 18 -2.03 13.37 5.75
C ASN A 18 -1.42 11.98 5.92
N GLY A 19 -1.09 11.33 4.81
CA GLY A 19 -0.40 10.05 4.86
C GLY A 19 1.03 10.19 5.39
N ASN A 20 1.50 9.19 6.12
CA ASN A 20 2.89 9.09 6.57
C ASN A 20 3.74 8.16 5.69
N GLY A 21 3.19 7.70 4.56
CA GLY A 21 3.88 6.92 3.54
C GLY A 21 4.37 7.78 2.37
N THR A 22 4.65 7.12 1.24
CA THR A 22 5.23 7.77 0.06
C THR A 22 4.20 8.44 -0.84
N PHE A 23 2.98 7.89 -0.95
CA PHE A 23 1.94 8.37 -1.85
C PHE A 23 0.62 8.64 -1.12
N TYR A 24 0.19 9.86 -1.11
CA TYR A 24 -1.12 10.30 -0.62
C TYR A 24 -1.55 11.55 -1.43
N SER A 25 -2.77 12.02 -1.22
CA SER A 25 -3.30 13.16 -1.97
C SER A 25 -2.37 14.37 -1.85
N MET A 26 -1.92 14.88 -2.99
CA MET A 26 -1.00 16.01 -3.09
C MET A 26 0.38 15.76 -2.43
N SER A 27 0.78 14.51 -2.22
CA SER A 27 2.12 14.21 -1.69
C SER A 27 3.22 14.73 -2.60
N SER A 28 4.31 15.23 -2.00
CA SER A 28 5.51 15.70 -2.70
C SER A 28 6.77 15.07 -2.11
N THR A 29 6.65 13.81 -1.69
CA THR A 29 7.72 13.04 -1.05
C THR A 29 8.95 12.93 -1.95
N ARG A 30 10.11 13.22 -1.40
CA ARG A 30 11.42 13.10 -2.06
C ARG A 30 12.21 11.98 -1.41
N PHE A 31 13.21 11.43 -2.08
CA PHE A 31 14.08 10.39 -1.50
C PHE A 31 14.70 10.80 -0.16
N ARG A 32 15.06 12.07 0.00
CA ARG A 32 15.61 12.61 1.25
C ARG A 32 14.63 12.62 2.42
N ASP A 33 13.33 12.48 2.14
CA ASP A 33 12.29 12.50 3.15
C ASP A 33 12.03 11.08 3.71
N ILE A 34 12.54 10.04 3.03
CA ILE A 34 12.50 8.64 3.46
C ILE A 34 13.62 8.40 4.48
N LYS A 35 13.33 8.58 5.76
CA LYS A 35 14.31 8.47 6.85
C LYS A 35 14.55 7.04 7.32
N ASP A 36 13.57 6.16 7.15
CA ASP A 36 13.65 4.76 7.55
C ASP A 36 14.50 3.91 6.59
N GLY A 37 15.00 4.56 5.52
CA GLY A 37 15.85 3.95 4.51
C GLY A 37 15.07 3.42 3.30
N THR A 38 15.57 3.76 2.12
CA THR A 38 14.90 3.41 0.86
C THR A 38 14.80 1.90 0.62
N THR A 39 15.69 1.11 1.19
CA THR A 39 15.68 -0.36 1.11
C THR A 39 14.64 -1.03 2.00
N ASN A 40 14.05 -0.27 2.92
CA ASN A 40 13.10 -0.75 3.91
C ASN A 40 11.69 -0.13 3.75
N THR A 41 11.52 0.82 2.85
CA THR A 41 10.25 1.53 2.69
C THR A 41 9.49 1.03 1.47
N LEU A 42 8.26 0.58 1.69
CA LEU A 42 7.32 0.18 0.65
C LEU A 42 6.81 1.41 -0.11
N VAL A 43 6.89 1.36 -1.43
CA VAL A 43 6.48 2.48 -2.30
C VAL A 43 5.26 2.14 -3.13
N VAL A 44 5.29 1.01 -3.83
CA VAL A 44 4.18 0.53 -4.67
C VAL A 44 3.96 -0.96 -4.40
N GLY A 45 2.72 -1.34 -4.21
CA GLY A 45 2.34 -2.74 -4.01
C GLY A 45 1.37 -3.25 -5.07
N GLU A 46 1.36 -4.57 -5.25
CA GLU A 46 0.38 -5.24 -6.09
C GLU A 46 -1.02 -5.10 -5.52
N ARG A 47 -1.96 -4.87 -6.40
CA ARG A 47 -3.37 -4.96 -6.12
C ARG A 47 -4.11 -5.45 -7.34
N GLY A 48 -4.87 -6.53 -7.17
CA GLY A 48 -5.70 -7.07 -8.22
C GLY A 48 -6.97 -6.23 -8.45
N ILE A 49 -7.68 -6.54 -9.52
CA ILE A 49 -8.95 -5.91 -9.89
C ILE A 49 -10.09 -6.77 -9.35
N PRO A 50 -11.07 -6.20 -8.61
CA PRO A 50 -12.26 -6.92 -8.17
C PRO A 50 -13.11 -7.45 -9.33
N SER A 51 -13.98 -8.44 -9.05
CA SER A 51 -14.79 -9.09 -10.07
C SER A 51 -15.83 -8.19 -10.74
N ASP A 52 -16.25 -7.12 -10.06
CA ASP A 52 -17.18 -6.12 -10.57
C ASP A 52 -16.50 -4.97 -11.31
N TRP A 53 -15.18 -5.00 -11.44
CA TRP A 53 -14.36 -3.97 -12.05
C TRP A 53 -14.56 -2.58 -11.42
N GLY A 54 -15.18 -2.51 -10.27
CA GLY A 54 -15.60 -1.26 -9.64
C GLY A 54 -14.44 -0.39 -9.16
N TRP A 55 -13.24 -0.97 -8.96
CA TRP A 55 -12.11 -0.27 -8.36
C TRP A 55 -10.77 -0.86 -8.82
N GLY A 56 -9.74 -0.06 -8.81
CA GLY A 56 -8.38 -0.54 -9.08
C GLY A 56 -7.94 -0.40 -10.52
N TRP A 57 -8.55 0.51 -11.26
CA TRP A 57 -8.15 0.83 -12.62
C TRP A 57 -6.87 1.66 -12.66
N TYR A 58 -6.15 1.56 -13.77
CA TYR A 58 -4.98 2.37 -14.06
C TYR A 58 -5.34 3.81 -14.50
N LEU A 59 -6.60 4.10 -14.73
CA LEU A 59 -7.08 5.43 -15.11
C LEU A 59 -7.41 6.23 -13.86
N CYS A 60 -6.64 7.27 -13.65
CA CYS A 60 -6.78 8.19 -12.54
C CYS A 60 -7.84 9.24 -12.85
N GLY A 61 -8.94 9.21 -12.14
CA GLY A 61 -10.02 10.20 -12.26
C GLY A 61 -10.33 10.90 -10.94
N GLY A 62 -9.40 11.64 -10.34
CA GLY A 62 -9.74 12.47 -9.19
C GLY A 62 -9.15 12.06 -7.84
N THR A 63 -9.88 12.31 -6.75
CA THR A 63 -9.43 12.20 -5.35
C THR A 63 -9.67 10.83 -4.72
N GLU A 64 -9.83 9.79 -5.52
CA GLU A 64 -10.28 8.48 -5.03
C GLU A 64 -9.13 7.57 -4.58
N CYS A 65 -9.44 6.63 -3.69
CA CYS A 65 -8.51 5.64 -3.12
C CYS A 65 -7.96 4.63 -4.14
N GLU A 66 -8.03 4.93 -5.43
CA GLU A 66 -7.66 4.00 -6.48
C GLU A 66 -6.17 4.00 -6.79
N HIS A 67 -5.45 5.00 -6.30
CA HIS A 67 -4.05 5.21 -6.64
C HIS A 67 -3.09 4.83 -5.52
N TYR A 68 -3.55 4.94 -4.28
CA TYR A 68 -2.78 4.64 -3.09
C TYR A 68 -3.70 4.10 -2.00
N ILE A 69 -3.18 3.20 -1.17
CA ILE A 69 -3.87 2.66 0.01
C ILE A 69 -2.88 2.52 1.17
N SER A 70 -3.42 2.44 2.38
CA SER A 70 -2.64 2.19 3.58
C SER A 70 -2.38 0.70 3.81
N THR A 71 -1.44 0.41 4.69
CA THR A 71 -1.17 -0.94 5.17
C THR A 71 -2.01 -1.36 6.37
N GLU A 72 -2.89 -0.48 6.85
CA GLU A 72 -3.69 -0.68 8.07
C GLU A 72 -4.46 -2.00 8.12
N ARG A 73 -4.85 -2.54 6.97
CA ARG A 73 -5.70 -3.75 6.91
C ARG A 73 -4.95 -5.04 6.57
N GLY A 74 -3.64 -5.01 6.58
CA GLY A 74 -2.80 -6.16 6.28
C GLY A 74 -2.83 -6.60 4.82
N LEU A 75 -2.18 -7.71 4.57
CA LEU A 75 -2.13 -8.38 3.28
C LEU A 75 -3.20 -9.46 3.16
N SER A 76 -3.63 -9.78 1.95
CA SER A 76 -4.52 -10.90 1.71
C SER A 76 -4.34 -11.48 0.32
N ARG A 77 -4.66 -12.78 0.17
CA ARG A 77 -4.83 -13.38 -1.15
C ARG A 77 -6.06 -12.79 -1.82
N GLY A 78 -5.97 -12.55 -3.12
CA GLY A 78 -7.09 -12.12 -3.94
C GLY A 78 -8.24 -13.12 -3.93
N GLN A 79 -9.45 -12.59 -3.89
CA GLN A 79 -10.68 -13.36 -4.01
C GLN A 79 -11.49 -12.81 -5.18
N ASN A 80 -12.16 -13.69 -5.90
CA ASN A 80 -13.05 -13.27 -6.98
C ASN A 80 -14.38 -12.75 -6.42
N VAL A 81 -14.30 -11.63 -5.71
CA VAL A 81 -15.42 -10.98 -5.03
C VAL A 81 -15.59 -9.55 -5.55
N PRO A 82 -16.81 -9.01 -5.50
CA PRO A 82 -17.06 -7.62 -5.87
C PRO A 82 -16.36 -6.65 -4.91
N SER A 83 -16.13 -5.43 -5.40
CA SER A 83 -15.42 -4.37 -4.69
C SER A 83 -15.96 -4.06 -3.28
N TRP A 84 -17.27 -4.16 -3.08
CA TRP A 84 -17.94 -3.87 -1.81
C TRP A 84 -17.70 -4.92 -0.71
N GLN A 85 -17.15 -6.10 -1.06
CA GLN A 85 -16.88 -7.18 -0.09
C GLN A 85 -15.51 -7.10 0.60
N GLY A 86 -14.89 -5.94 0.66
CA GLY A 86 -13.80 -5.70 1.59
C GLY A 86 -12.38 -5.90 1.08
N THR A 87 -12.18 -6.18 -0.21
CA THR A 87 -10.83 -6.26 -0.81
C THR A 87 -10.28 -4.89 -1.23
N LEU A 88 -11.13 -3.86 -1.21
CA LEU A 88 -10.84 -2.52 -1.71
C LEU A 88 -9.66 -1.81 -1.05
N ARG A 89 -9.46 -2.07 0.22
CA ARG A 89 -8.52 -1.30 1.05
C ARG A 89 -7.34 -2.13 1.53
N ARG A 90 -6.94 -3.14 0.72
CA ARG A 90 -5.80 -4.00 1.00
C ARG A 90 -4.93 -4.13 -0.22
N PHE A 91 -3.65 -4.31 0.00
CA PHE A 91 -2.77 -4.89 -1.01
C PHE A 91 -3.06 -6.39 -1.09
N TRP A 92 -3.21 -6.90 -2.30
CA TRP A 92 -3.51 -8.29 -2.55
C TRP A 92 -3.09 -8.72 -3.96
N SER A 93 -2.93 -10.02 -4.14
CA SER A 93 -2.51 -10.61 -5.40
C SER A 93 -3.21 -11.95 -5.61
N TRP A 94 -3.19 -12.45 -6.83
CA TRP A 94 -3.61 -13.81 -7.16
C TRP A 94 -2.51 -14.85 -6.90
N HIS A 95 -1.29 -14.43 -6.62
CA HIS A 95 -0.19 -15.34 -6.33
C HIS A 95 -0.45 -16.13 -5.05
N ASP A 96 0.02 -17.38 -5.03
CA ASP A 96 0.02 -18.17 -3.81
C ASP A 96 1.10 -17.66 -2.85
N GLY A 97 0.74 -17.51 -1.58
CA GLY A 97 1.66 -17.23 -0.49
C GLY A 97 1.99 -15.76 -0.25
N GLY A 98 1.79 -14.84 -1.22
CA GLY A 98 2.14 -13.43 -1.02
C GLY A 98 1.99 -12.57 -2.26
N LEU A 99 2.60 -11.41 -2.24
CA LEU A 99 2.57 -10.41 -3.30
C LEU A 99 3.87 -9.62 -3.37
N HIS A 100 4.03 -8.85 -4.45
CA HIS A 100 5.25 -8.06 -4.66
C HIS A 100 5.03 -6.60 -4.29
N PHE A 101 6.09 -6.00 -3.74
CA PHE A 101 6.22 -4.57 -3.56
C PHE A 101 7.49 -4.06 -4.22
N ILE A 102 7.43 -2.82 -4.69
CA ILE A 102 8.58 -2.00 -5.02
C ILE A 102 8.98 -1.23 -3.77
N LEU A 103 10.25 -1.28 -3.42
CA LEU A 103 10.84 -0.49 -2.34
C LEU A 103 11.37 0.85 -2.84
N GLY A 104 11.70 1.74 -1.93
CA GLY A 104 12.20 3.08 -2.24
C GLY A 104 13.52 3.10 -3.02
N ASP A 105 14.31 2.04 -2.98
CA ASP A 105 15.53 1.87 -3.77
C ASP A 105 15.27 1.31 -5.18
N GLY A 106 14.01 1.04 -5.53
CA GLY A 106 13.58 0.46 -6.80
C GLY A 106 13.64 -1.06 -6.85
N SER A 107 14.09 -1.74 -5.81
CA SER A 107 14.07 -3.20 -5.77
C SER A 107 12.63 -3.73 -5.66
N VAL A 108 12.39 -4.89 -6.25
CA VAL A 108 11.12 -5.62 -6.13
C VAL A 108 11.33 -6.80 -5.20
N ARG A 109 10.46 -6.92 -4.18
CA ARG A 109 10.51 -8.04 -3.24
C ARG A 109 9.15 -8.69 -3.09
N PHE A 110 9.19 -10.01 -2.85
CA PHE A 110 8.00 -10.81 -2.53
C PHE A 110 7.79 -10.83 -1.01
N PHE A 111 6.57 -10.51 -0.58
CA PHE A 111 6.16 -10.50 0.83
C PHE A 111 5.07 -11.53 1.07
N SER A 112 5.29 -12.38 2.07
CA SER A 112 4.32 -13.40 2.46
C SER A 112 3.06 -12.78 3.06
N TYR A 113 1.88 -13.37 2.82
CA TYR A 113 0.65 -13.01 3.55
C TYR A 113 0.74 -13.25 5.05
N ASN A 114 1.69 -14.10 5.49
CA ASN A 114 1.92 -14.41 6.89
C ASN A 114 3.03 -13.57 7.54
N MET A 115 3.53 -12.52 6.84
CA MET A 115 4.52 -11.65 7.45
C MET A 115 3.97 -10.98 8.70
N ASP A 116 4.85 -10.61 9.62
CA ASP A 116 4.46 -9.88 10.81
C ASP A 116 3.77 -8.56 10.46
N PHE A 117 2.62 -8.33 11.07
CA PHE A 117 1.77 -7.19 10.73
C PHE A 117 2.39 -5.86 11.15
N THR A 118 3.12 -5.84 12.28
CA THR A 118 3.81 -4.63 12.74
C THR A 118 4.92 -4.28 11.76
N THR A 119 5.78 -5.24 11.42
CA THR A 119 6.83 -5.07 10.41
C THR A 119 6.27 -4.56 9.08
N TYR A 120 5.14 -5.11 8.62
CA TYR A 120 4.50 -4.66 7.39
C TYR A 120 4.06 -3.20 7.46
N ARG A 121 3.50 -2.77 8.58
CA ARG A 121 3.10 -1.38 8.80
C ARG A 121 4.29 -0.44 8.90
N ASP A 122 5.30 -0.82 9.66
CA ASP A 122 6.52 -0.05 9.85
C ASP A 122 7.21 0.24 8.51
N MET A 123 7.25 -0.75 7.63
CA MET A 123 7.79 -0.57 6.28
C MET A 123 6.99 0.39 5.39
N SER A 124 5.78 0.74 5.75
CA SER A 124 4.93 1.64 4.94
C SER A 124 5.12 3.11 5.27
N THR A 125 5.79 3.42 6.35
CA THR A 125 6.11 4.80 6.77
C THR A 125 7.42 5.28 6.18
N ILE A 126 7.60 6.61 6.11
CA ILE A 126 8.84 7.22 5.58
C ILE A 126 9.73 7.81 6.68
N ASN A 127 9.21 7.92 7.90
CA ASN A 127 9.89 8.56 9.03
C ASN A 127 9.33 8.07 10.37
N GLY A 128 9.09 6.77 10.51
CA GLY A 128 8.65 6.14 11.75
C GLY A 128 9.80 5.91 12.74
N ASN A 129 11.04 5.93 12.25
CA ASN A 129 12.27 5.59 12.97
C ASN A 129 12.34 4.11 13.40
N GLU A 130 11.63 3.24 12.72
CA GLU A 130 11.69 1.81 12.97
C GLU A 130 12.93 1.20 12.30
N VAL A 131 13.55 0.27 13.00
CA VAL A 131 14.61 -0.58 12.44
C VAL A 131 13.97 -1.90 12.00
N VAL A 132 13.70 -2.01 10.73
CA VAL A 132 13.15 -3.25 10.16
C VAL A 132 14.31 -4.17 9.75
N SER A 133 14.30 -5.40 10.24
CA SER A 133 15.20 -6.47 9.79
C SER A 133 14.38 -7.62 9.20
N PHE A 134 14.82 -8.13 8.05
CA PHE A 134 14.20 -9.26 7.34
C PHE A 134 14.98 -10.54 7.59
#